data_1a683645219c551399a1fe93c1f8f3b5
#
_entry.id   1a683645219c551399a1fe93c1f8f3b5
#
_cell.length_a   1.000
_cell.length_b   1.000
_cell.length_c   1.000
_cell.angle_alpha   90.00
_cell.angle_beta   90.00
_cell.angle_gamma   90.00
#
_symmetry.space_group_name_H-M   'P 1'
#
loop_
_entity.id
_entity.type
_entity.pdbx_description
1 polymer ?
#
loop_
_entity_poly.entity_id
_entity_poly.type
_entity_poly.pdbx_seq_one_letter_code
_entity_poly.pdbx_strand_id
1 'polypeptide(L)'
;MARRAVGHRRRRAPGPPERTGRTGRGLAVGETSDEIIRRSLRLAPQFCRGFCIGTADLVPGVSGSTVAVLFGVYERLLGSVRAVADAAGRAFRGDLSGAAARIREIDWPLVIPVAAGAAVALGTLARGIDWLLEHRAESTAGAFAGLVAAAVLVAARQVPTWRLGLLVLGAGVGGVSGWVFGLSAAPLAEPSPAVWIGAGAAAICAMILPGVSGSFVLLVIGLYASFIDALAERDWRLLGLFAAGAIAGALVFSSLLSRLLERHRDSVMATMAGLMLGSLRVLWPWPNGVGRLDGAGGVVSGTGLALPAGGEVVWPTTCAAVAFVLALAVSRAAERPKAGTEVKPGLLEAP
;
A
#
# COMPACT_ATOMS: atom_id res chain seq x y z
N MET A 1 43.34 79.89 37.73
CA MET A 1 43.29 78.44 37.84
C MET A 1 42.84 77.86 36.52
N ALA A 2 43.78 77.25 35.76
CA ALA A 2 43.58 76.81 34.38
C ALA A 2 43.21 75.32 34.33
N ARG A 3 42.23 74.95 33.58
CA ARG A 3 42.03 73.56 33.16
C ARG A 3 42.13 73.47 31.63
N ARG A 4 43.19 72.82 31.20
CA ARG A 4 43.47 72.43 29.81
C ARG A 4 42.43 71.38 29.34
N ALA A 5 41.76 71.59 28.21
CA ALA A 5 41.00 70.63 27.52
C ALA A 5 41.89 69.90 26.50
N VAL A 6 41.99 68.59 26.65
CA VAL A 6 42.72 67.71 25.73
C VAL A 6 41.74 67.23 24.65
N GLY A 7 41.99 67.61 23.38
CA GLY A 7 41.22 67.23 22.22
C GLY A 7 41.50 65.77 21.79
N HIS A 8 40.51 64.91 21.85
CA HIS A 8 40.56 63.57 21.25
C HIS A 8 40.23 63.66 19.78
N ARG A 9 41.23 63.49 18.92
CA ARG A 9 41.01 63.17 17.48
C ARG A 9 40.41 61.80 17.34
N ARG A 10 39.13 61.75 16.95
CA ARG A 10 38.48 60.48 16.49
C ARG A 10 39.06 60.12 15.12
N ARG A 11 39.79 59.02 15.03
CA ARG A 11 40.14 58.34 13.76
C ARG A 11 38.86 57.77 13.16
N ARG A 12 38.55 58.18 11.92
CA ARG A 12 37.49 57.57 11.07
C ARG A 12 37.93 56.14 10.72
N ALA A 13 37.08 55.19 11.01
CA ALA A 13 37.19 53.80 10.51
C ALA A 13 36.90 53.74 9.02
N PRO A 14 37.59 52.92 8.23
CA PRO A 14 37.29 52.72 6.80
C PRO A 14 35.92 52.03 6.63
N GLY A 15 35.15 52.55 5.67
CA GLY A 15 33.85 52.05 5.29
C GLY A 15 33.94 50.62 4.68
N PRO A 16 32.86 49.87 4.73
CA PRO A 16 32.84 48.54 4.15
C PRO A 16 32.97 48.60 2.60
N PRO A 17 33.61 47.55 1.98
CA PRO A 17 33.82 47.53 0.53
C PRO A 17 32.49 47.43 -0.20
N GLU A 18 32.32 48.23 -1.25
CA GLU A 18 31.23 48.16 -2.18
C GLU A 18 31.10 46.79 -2.78
N ARG A 19 29.96 46.14 -2.55
CA ARG A 19 29.57 44.92 -3.25
C ARG A 19 29.19 45.31 -4.65
N THR A 20 30.09 45.17 -5.60
CA THR A 20 29.80 45.16 -7.03
C THR A 20 28.78 44.09 -7.32
N GLY A 21 27.60 44.52 -7.76
CA GLY A 21 26.52 43.65 -8.19
C GLY A 21 26.95 42.76 -9.37
N ARG A 22 27.00 41.47 -9.11
CA ARG A 22 27.04 40.45 -10.14
C ARG A 22 25.64 39.84 -10.23
N THR A 23 24.78 40.47 -11.01
CA THR A 23 23.56 39.87 -11.55
C THR A 23 23.97 38.74 -12.48
N GLY A 24 24.24 37.57 -11.92
CA GLY A 24 24.32 36.31 -12.63
C GLY A 24 23.03 35.53 -12.37
N ARG A 25 22.02 35.65 -13.22
CA ARG A 25 21.02 34.61 -13.41
C ARG A 25 21.78 33.41 -13.93
N GLY A 26 22.34 32.60 -13.02
CA GLY A 26 22.77 31.26 -13.28
C GLY A 26 21.51 30.43 -13.52
N LEU A 27 21.25 30.12 -14.78
CA LEU A 27 20.42 29.01 -15.21
C LEU A 27 20.82 27.81 -14.35
N ALA A 28 19.84 27.13 -13.76
CA ALA A 28 20.03 25.91 -13.01
C ALA A 28 20.69 24.87 -13.96
N VAL A 29 22.02 24.83 -13.92
CA VAL A 29 22.81 23.86 -14.66
C VAL A 29 22.89 22.60 -13.82
N GLY A 30 22.24 21.53 -14.32
CA GLY A 30 22.60 20.14 -14.16
C GLY A 30 22.77 19.65 -12.71
N GLU A 31 21.79 18.87 -12.21
CA GLU A 31 22.05 17.95 -11.11
C GLU A 31 23.36 17.22 -11.43
N THR A 32 24.32 17.24 -10.52
CA THR A 32 25.58 16.53 -10.73
C THR A 32 25.29 15.03 -10.77
N SER A 33 26.07 14.27 -11.54
CA SER A 33 25.93 12.80 -11.65
C SER A 33 25.82 12.14 -10.26
N ASP A 34 26.52 12.66 -9.27
CA ASP A 34 26.46 12.18 -7.89
C ASP A 34 25.11 12.45 -7.19
N GLU A 35 24.45 13.56 -7.49
CA GLU A 35 23.11 13.87 -6.96
C GLU A 35 22.05 12.98 -7.59
N ILE A 36 22.15 12.74 -8.90
CA ILE A 36 21.28 11.81 -9.62
C ILE A 36 21.43 10.40 -9.08
N ILE A 37 22.67 9.94 -8.89
CA ILE A 37 22.97 8.61 -8.33
C ILE A 37 22.42 8.49 -6.89
N ARG A 38 22.65 9.48 -6.03
CA ARG A 38 22.14 9.48 -4.66
C ARG A 38 20.62 9.51 -4.61
N ARG A 39 19.98 10.24 -5.51
CA ARG A 39 18.51 10.29 -5.63
C ARG A 39 17.96 8.95 -6.11
N SER A 40 18.56 8.35 -7.13
CA SER A 40 18.19 7.04 -7.66
C SER A 40 18.36 5.95 -6.61
N LEU A 41 19.44 5.94 -5.84
CA LEU A 41 19.66 5.01 -4.74
C LEU A 41 18.64 5.14 -3.60
N ARG A 42 18.00 6.31 -3.43
CA ARG A 42 16.91 6.50 -2.45
C ARG A 42 15.55 6.04 -2.99
N LEU A 43 15.32 6.13 -4.30
CA LEU A 43 14.05 5.79 -4.94
C LEU A 43 13.95 4.31 -5.32
N ALA A 44 15.07 3.66 -5.65
CA ALA A 44 15.11 2.26 -6.04
C ALA A 44 14.43 1.31 -5.03
N PRO A 45 14.66 1.42 -3.70
CA PRO A 45 13.97 0.56 -2.73
C PRO A 45 12.45 0.76 -2.74
N GLN A 46 11.97 1.98 -3.00
CA GLN A 46 10.53 2.25 -3.06
C GLN A 46 9.90 1.68 -4.33
N PHE A 47 10.64 1.76 -5.46
CA PHE A 47 10.24 1.13 -6.71
C PHE A 47 10.15 -0.39 -6.54
N CYS A 48 11.16 -1.05 -5.93
CA CYS A 48 11.12 -2.49 -5.67
C CYS A 48 9.94 -2.88 -4.75
N ARG A 49 9.64 -2.07 -3.73
CA ARG A 49 8.44 -2.28 -2.89
C ARG A 49 7.16 -2.20 -3.72
N GLY A 50 7.06 -1.20 -4.59
CA GLY A 50 5.94 -1.05 -5.51
C GLY A 50 5.81 -2.22 -6.47
N PHE A 51 6.93 -2.71 -7.01
CA PHE A 51 6.94 -3.89 -7.87
C PHE A 51 6.40 -5.13 -7.14
N CYS A 52 6.82 -5.37 -5.90
CA CYS A 52 6.27 -6.48 -5.10
C CYS A 52 4.79 -6.29 -4.75
N ILE A 53 4.36 -5.04 -4.47
CA ILE A 53 2.95 -4.70 -4.22
C ILE A 53 2.12 -5.02 -5.46
N GLY A 54 2.53 -4.52 -6.64
CA GLY A 54 1.83 -4.79 -7.90
C GLY A 54 1.83 -6.26 -8.30
N THR A 55 2.90 -7.01 -8.00
CA THR A 55 2.93 -8.46 -8.22
C THR A 55 1.88 -9.18 -7.37
N ALA A 56 1.70 -8.76 -6.12
CA ALA A 56 0.68 -9.33 -5.24
C ALA A 56 -0.74 -9.02 -5.71
N ASP A 57 -0.99 -7.83 -6.26
CA ASP A 57 -2.30 -7.43 -6.77
C ASP A 57 -2.72 -8.20 -8.03
N LEU A 58 -1.78 -8.85 -8.74
CA LEU A 58 -2.09 -9.73 -9.87
C LEU A 58 -2.73 -11.06 -9.45
N VAL A 59 -2.58 -11.46 -8.19
CA VAL A 59 -3.07 -12.76 -7.73
C VAL A 59 -4.41 -12.60 -7.02
N PRO A 60 -5.49 -13.25 -7.52
CA PRO A 60 -6.78 -13.22 -6.85
C PRO A 60 -6.67 -13.68 -5.40
N GLY A 61 -7.30 -12.94 -4.48
CA GLY A 61 -7.26 -13.26 -3.04
C GLY A 61 -6.03 -12.72 -2.29
N VAL A 62 -5.04 -12.16 -2.98
CA VAL A 62 -3.94 -11.41 -2.37
C VAL A 62 -4.18 -9.92 -2.58
N SER A 63 -3.81 -9.11 -1.59
CA SER A 63 -3.90 -7.65 -1.69
C SER A 63 -2.51 -7.03 -1.59
N GLY A 64 -2.20 -6.09 -2.47
CA GLY A 64 -0.95 -5.33 -2.40
C GLY A 64 -0.80 -4.57 -1.07
N SER A 65 -1.92 -4.21 -0.42
CA SER A 65 -1.89 -3.63 0.93
C SER A 65 -1.30 -4.61 1.97
N THR A 66 -1.45 -5.93 1.80
CA THR A 66 -0.79 -6.95 2.63
C THR A 66 0.73 -6.85 2.51
N VAL A 67 1.23 -6.70 1.28
CA VAL A 67 2.67 -6.51 1.00
C VAL A 67 3.15 -5.15 1.51
N ALA A 68 2.32 -4.11 1.43
CA ALA A 68 2.64 -2.81 2.01
C ALA A 68 2.81 -2.86 3.55
N VAL A 69 1.98 -3.66 4.25
CA VAL A 69 2.16 -3.94 5.70
C VAL A 69 3.47 -4.66 5.95
N LEU A 70 3.79 -5.68 5.15
CA LEU A 70 5.04 -6.45 5.26
C LEU A 70 6.28 -5.54 5.14
N PHE A 71 6.25 -4.57 4.24
CA PHE A 71 7.32 -3.60 4.02
C PHE A 71 7.29 -2.40 4.98
N GLY A 72 6.31 -2.31 5.87
CA GLY A 72 6.16 -1.19 6.82
C GLY A 72 5.84 0.17 6.16
N VAL A 73 5.30 0.17 4.93
CA VAL A 73 4.95 1.40 4.19
C VAL A 73 3.44 1.66 4.15
N TYR A 74 2.64 0.77 4.70
CA TYR A 74 1.18 0.81 4.65
C TYR A 74 0.59 2.12 5.22
N GLU A 75 0.98 2.51 6.44
CA GLU A 75 0.45 3.71 7.09
C GLU A 75 0.82 4.99 6.33
N ARG A 76 2.02 5.04 5.72
CA ARG A 76 2.47 6.17 4.89
C ARG A 76 1.68 6.28 3.58
N LEU A 77 1.40 5.15 2.93
CA LEU A 77 0.54 5.11 1.74
C LEU A 77 -0.88 5.52 2.08
N LEU A 78 -1.45 4.98 3.17
CA LEU A 78 -2.78 5.36 3.64
C LEU A 78 -2.86 6.85 3.98
N GLY A 79 -1.84 7.43 4.63
CA GLY A 79 -1.74 8.86 4.90
C GLY A 79 -1.76 9.69 3.62
N SER A 80 -1.08 9.23 2.56
CA SER A 80 -1.11 9.89 1.25
C SER A 80 -2.48 9.84 0.60
N VAL A 81 -3.19 8.70 0.68
CA VAL A 81 -4.59 8.58 0.19
C VAL A 81 -5.51 9.52 0.96
N ARG A 82 -5.36 9.59 2.30
CA ARG A 82 -6.10 10.54 3.13
C ARG A 82 -5.83 12.00 2.74
N ALA A 83 -4.58 12.36 2.47
CA ALA A 83 -4.24 13.72 2.03
C ALA A 83 -4.94 14.09 0.72
N VAL A 84 -5.04 13.15 -0.24
CA VAL A 84 -5.83 13.31 -1.47
C VAL A 84 -7.31 13.50 -1.14
N ALA A 85 -7.85 12.69 -0.23
CA ALA A 85 -9.24 12.79 0.22
C ALA A 85 -9.55 14.17 0.81
N ASP A 86 -8.73 14.64 1.74
CA ASP A 86 -8.88 15.93 2.39
C ASP A 86 -8.72 17.09 1.38
N ALA A 87 -7.80 16.97 0.42
CA ALA A 87 -7.62 17.96 -0.65
C ALA A 87 -8.86 18.05 -1.54
N ALA A 88 -9.42 16.92 -1.97
CA ALA A 88 -10.65 16.88 -2.75
C ALA A 88 -11.82 17.51 -1.99
N GLY A 89 -12.01 17.14 -0.72
CA GLY A 89 -13.07 17.71 0.14
C GLY A 89 -12.96 19.23 0.33
N ARG A 90 -11.74 19.79 0.40
CA ARG A 90 -11.50 21.24 0.47
C ARG A 90 -11.77 21.91 -0.88
N ALA A 91 -11.31 21.32 -1.98
CA ALA A 91 -11.55 21.85 -3.32
C ALA A 91 -13.06 21.94 -3.62
N PHE A 92 -13.85 20.93 -3.25
CA PHE A 92 -15.32 20.97 -3.39
C PHE A 92 -15.98 22.10 -2.56
N ARG A 93 -15.34 22.55 -1.49
CA ARG A 93 -15.81 23.70 -0.67
C ARG A 93 -15.26 25.03 -1.15
N GLY A 94 -14.52 25.08 -2.28
CA GLY A 94 -13.90 26.28 -2.83
C GLY A 94 -12.60 26.71 -2.14
N ASP A 95 -12.09 25.94 -1.16
CA ASP A 95 -10.81 26.20 -0.51
C ASP A 95 -9.66 25.59 -1.31
N LEU A 96 -9.29 26.23 -2.41
CA LEU A 96 -8.20 25.77 -3.29
C LEU A 96 -6.82 25.90 -2.62
N SER A 97 -6.65 26.90 -1.75
CA SER A 97 -5.40 27.08 -1.00
C SER A 97 -5.18 25.96 0.02
N GLY A 98 -6.21 25.61 0.75
CA GLY A 98 -6.19 24.47 1.67
C GLY A 98 -6.06 23.12 0.96
N ALA A 99 -6.66 22.96 -0.23
CA ALA A 99 -6.48 21.78 -1.05
C ALA A 99 -5.01 21.64 -1.51
N ALA A 100 -4.40 22.73 -2.00
CA ALA A 100 -2.99 22.73 -2.41
C ALA A 100 -2.05 22.41 -1.23
N ALA A 101 -2.36 22.89 -0.02
CA ALA A 101 -1.59 22.56 1.18
C ALA A 101 -1.63 21.04 1.46
N ARG A 102 -2.81 20.40 1.37
CA ARG A 102 -2.95 18.96 1.56
C ARG A 102 -2.21 18.13 0.51
N ILE A 103 -2.20 18.55 -0.74
CA ILE A 103 -1.44 17.87 -1.81
C ILE A 103 0.07 17.88 -1.51
N ARG A 104 0.59 18.91 -0.85
CA ARG A 104 2.00 18.98 -0.44
C ARG A 104 2.34 18.02 0.72
N GLU A 105 1.36 17.58 1.49
CA GLU A 105 1.54 16.59 2.57
C GLU A 105 1.68 15.16 2.05
N ILE A 106 1.37 14.92 0.76
CA ILE A 106 1.54 13.61 0.12
C ILE A 106 3.02 13.25 0.09
N ASP A 107 3.32 12.02 0.49
CA ASP A 107 4.68 11.48 0.45
C ASP A 107 5.08 11.08 -0.98
N TRP A 108 5.26 12.10 -1.84
CA TRP A 108 5.59 11.91 -3.25
C TRP A 108 6.83 11.04 -3.49
N PRO A 109 7.92 11.17 -2.67
CA PRO A 109 9.09 10.30 -2.78
C PRO A 109 8.81 8.82 -2.53
N LEU A 110 7.71 8.48 -1.87
CA LEU A 110 7.22 7.11 -1.71
C LEU A 110 6.21 6.75 -2.80
N VAL A 111 5.18 7.59 -2.98
CA VAL A 111 4.01 7.27 -3.82
C VAL A 111 4.40 7.07 -5.29
N ILE A 112 5.20 7.99 -5.86
CA ILE A 112 5.56 7.92 -7.28
C ILE A 112 6.37 6.65 -7.61
N PRO A 113 7.47 6.33 -6.90
CA PRO A 113 8.22 5.12 -7.20
C PRO A 113 7.43 3.84 -6.93
N VAL A 114 6.59 3.81 -5.88
CA VAL A 114 5.73 2.66 -5.58
C VAL A 114 4.72 2.47 -6.72
N ALA A 115 4.03 3.51 -7.16
CA ALA A 115 3.08 3.43 -8.27
C ALA A 115 3.76 3.00 -9.58
N ALA A 116 4.95 3.55 -9.88
CA ALA A 116 5.73 3.16 -11.04
C ALA A 116 6.14 1.68 -10.99
N GLY A 117 6.63 1.22 -9.83
CA GLY A 117 6.99 -0.18 -9.63
C GLY A 117 5.80 -1.13 -9.80
N ALA A 118 4.65 -0.77 -9.22
CA ALA A 118 3.41 -1.54 -9.36
C ALA A 118 2.95 -1.59 -10.83
N ALA A 119 2.96 -0.47 -11.53
CA ALA A 119 2.60 -0.41 -12.95
C ALA A 119 3.53 -1.29 -13.82
N VAL A 120 4.84 -1.28 -13.55
CA VAL A 120 5.79 -2.15 -14.24
C VAL A 120 5.51 -3.62 -13.93
N ALA A 121 5.23 -3.99 -12.68
CA ALA A 121 4.86 -5.36 -12.32
C ALA A 121 3.61 -5.82 -13.08
N LEU A 122 2.55 -5.00 -13.10
CA LEU A 122 1.31 -5.28 -13.82
C LEU A 122 1.58 -5.47 -15.33
N GLY A 123 2.36 -4.58 -15.94
CA GLY A 123 2.64 -4.65 -17.37
C GLY A 123 3.58 -5.80 -17.79
N THR A 124 4.45 -6.27 -16.90
CA THR A 124 5.48 -7.28 -17.24
C THR A 124 5.14 -8.68 -16.74
N LEU A 125 4.54 -8.79 -15.55
CA LEU A 125 4.33 -10.08 -14.89
C LEU A 125 2.93 -10.67 -15.09
N ALA A 126 1.94 -9.91 -15.58
CA ALA A 126 0.56 -10.37 -15.70
C ALA A 126 0.48 -11.73 -16.44
N ARG A 127 1.06 -11.82 -17.64
CA ARG A 127 1.09 -13.07 -18.41
C ARG A 127 1.83 -14.20 -17.70
N GLY A 128 2.90 -13.89 -16.98
CA GLY A 128 3.68 -14.89 -16.23
C GLY A 128 2.88 -15.43 -15.04
N ILE A 129 2.18 -14.57 -14.33
CA ILE A 129 1.29 -14.97 -13.23
C ILE A 129 0.10 -15.78 -13.75
N ASP A 130 -0.53 -15.37 -14.85
CA ASP A 130 -1.61 -16.13 -15.47
C ASP A 130 -1.14 -17.55 -15.83
N TRP A 131 0.03 -17.65 -16.46
CA TRP A 131 0.61 -18.96 -16.79
C TRP A 131 0.88 -19.81 -15.53
N LEU A 132 1.40 -19.21 -14.46
CA LEU A 132 1.62 -19.91 -13.18
C LEU A 132 0.31 -20.37 -12.54
N LEU A 133 -0.72 -19.56 -12.59
CA LEU A 133 -2.06 -19.91 -12.07
C LEU A 133 -2.72 -21.01 -12.89
N GLU A 134 -2.44 -21.09 -14.19
CA GLU A 134 -2.94 -22.16 -15.04
C GLU A 134 -2.18 -23.48 -14.88
N HIS A 135 -0.87 -23.44 -14.82
CA HIS A 135 -0.03 -24.65 -14.91
C HIS A 135 0.54 -25.11 -13.55
N ARG A 136 0.58 -24.22 -12.55
CA ARG A 136 1.16 -24.46 -11.22
C ARG A 136 0.32 -23.83 -10.10
N ALA A 137 -1.01 -23.91 -10.22
CA ALA A 137 -1.95 -23.25 -9.32
C ALA A 137 -1.68 -23.51 -7.84
N GLU A 138 -1.48 -24.77 -7.44
CA GLU A 138 -1.25 -25.17 -6.07
C GLU A 138 0.07 -24.60 -5.50
N SER A 139 1.16 -24.69 -6.25
CA SER A 139 2.47 -24.15 -5.83
C SER A 139 2.45 -22.64 -5.73
N THR A 140 1.74 -21.98 -6.65
CA THR A 140 1.53 -20.53 -6.64
C THR A 140 0.69 -20.12 -5.43
N ALA A 141 -0.42 -20.80 -5.19
CA ALA A 141 -1.25 -20.60 -4.00
C ALA A 141 -0.43 -20.79 -2.71
N GLY A 142 0.36 -21.85 -2.63
CA GLY A 142 1.27 -22.10 -1.51
C GLY A 142 2.24 -20.95 -1.27
N ALA A 143 2.90 -20.45 -2.32
CA ALA A 143 3.83 -19.32 -2.21
C ALA A 143 3.14 -18.07 -1.66
N PHE A 144 1.96 -17.71 -2.17
CA PHE A 144 1.21 -16.56 -1.68
C PHE A 144 0.62 -16.79 -0.28
N ALA A 145 0.21 -18.00 0.06
CA ALA A 145 -0.20 -18.35 1.43
C ALA A 145 0.95 -18.13 2.42
N GLY A 146 2.17 -18.55 2.08
CA GLY A 146 3.35 -18.29 2.89
C GLY A 146 3.64 -16.81 3.08
N LEU A 147 3.55 -16.02 2.01
CA LEU A 147 3.72 -14.57 2.06
C LEU A 147 2.68 -13.90 2.97
N VAL A 148 1.39 -14.26 2.82
CA VAL A 148 0.30 -13.73 3.65
C VAL A 148 0.46 -14.16 5.09
N ALA A 149 0.85 -15.41 5.37
CA ALA A 149 1.14 -15.88 6.73
C ALA A 149 2.27 -15.06 7.39
N ALA A 150 3.32 -14.71 6.64
CA ALA A 150 4.36 -13.82 7.13
C ALA A 150 3.80 -12.41 7.45
N ALA A 151 2.93 -11.88 6.60
CA ALA A 151 2.29 -10.57 6.82
C ALA A 151 1.38 -10.59 8.05
N VAL A 152 0.63 -11.68 8.29
CA VAL A 152 -0.14 -11.88 9.54
C VAL A 152 0.77 -11.78 10.76
N LEU A 153 1.92 -12.45 10.72
CA LEU A 153 2.87 -12.42 11.83
C LEU A 153 3.47 -11.01 12.03
N VAL A 154 3.78 -10.31 10.96
CA VAL A 154 4.29 -8.93 11.02
C VAL A 154 3.23 -7.99 11.59
N ALA A 155 1.97 -8.08 11.15
CA ALA A 155 0.87 -7.28 11.68
C ALA A 155 0.62 -7.62 13.17
N ALA A 156 0.62 -8.90 13.52
CA ALA A 156 0.43 -9.34 14.90
C ALA A 156 1.52 -8.82 15.84
N ARG A 157 2.77 -8.70 15.38
CA ARG A 157 3.89 -8.13 16.17
C ARG A 157 3.75 -6.62 16.39
N GLN A 158 2.93 -5.93 15.61
CA GLN A 158 2.66 -4.50 15.81
C GLN A 158 1.67 -4.24 16.95
N VAL A 159 1.04 -5.27 17.50
CA VAL A 159 0.22 -5.22 18.71
C VAL A 159 1.11 -5.49 19.92
N PRO A 160 1.42 -4.48 20.76
CA PRO A 160 2.40 -4.64 21.87
C PRO A 160 1.96 -5.65 22.91
N THR A 161 0.67 -5.69 23.22
CA THR A 161 0.09 -6.59 24.22
C THR A 161 -1.22 -7.18 23.73
N TRP A 162 -1.21 -8.49 23.51
CA TRP A 162 -2.40 -9.25 23.16
C TRP A 162 -3.26 -9.51 24.40
N ARG A 163 -4.35 -8.75 24.53
CA ARG A 163 -5.40 -8.98 25.53
C ARG A 163 -6.44 -9.93 24.95
N LEU A 164 -7.15 -10.66 25.82
CA LEU A 164 -8.19 -11.60 25.39
C LEU A 164 -9.19 -10.96 24.41
N GLY A 165 -9.61 -9.72 24.63
CA GLY A 165 -10.51 -9.01 23.72
C GLY A 165 -9.94 -8.81 22.30
N LEU A 166 -8.64 -8.55 22.15
CA LEU A 166 -7.98 -8.42 20.85
C LEU A 166 -7.80 -9.78 20.17
N LEU A 167 -7.53 -10.85 20.95
CA LEU A 167 -7.48 -12.22 20.42
C LEU A 167 -8.85 -12.64 19.89
N VAL A 168 -9.91 -12.41 20.67
CA VAL A 168 -11.29 -12.71 20.25
C VAL A 168 -11.68 -11.90 19.03
N LEU A 169 -11.31 -10.61 18.98
CA LEU A 169 -11.56 -9.74 17.81
C LEU A 169 -10.84 -10.28 16.57
N GLY A 170 -9.52 -10.53 16.64
CA GLY A 170 -8.74 -11.02 15.52
C GLY A 170 -9.20 -12.40 15.04
N ALA A 171 -9.44 -13.34 15.97
CA ALA A 171 -9.95 -14.67 15.65
C ALA A 171 -11.38 -14.62 15.08
N GLY A 172 -12.25 -13.79 15.65
CA GLY A 172 -13.63 -13.61 15.18
C GLY A 172 -13.67 -13.03 13.77
N VAL A 173 -12.89 -11.96 13.51
CA VAL A 173 -12.75 -11.38 12.18
C VAL A 173 -12.15 -12.40 11.21
N GLY A 174 -11.13 -13.16 11.61
CA GLY A 174 -10.53 -14.21 10.79
C GLY A 174 -11.51 -15.32 10.43
N GLY A 175 -12.32 -15.77 11.39
CA GLY A 175 -13.36 -16.77 11.17
C GLY A 175 -14.48 -16.27 10.23
N VAL A 176 -14.99 -15.05 10.49
CA VAL A 176 -16.04 -14.45 9.65
C VAL A 176 -15.53 -14.19 8.23
N SER A 177 -14.35 -13.58 8.08
CA SER A 177 -13.78 -13.31 6.77
C SER A 177 -13.46 -14.62 6.03
N GLY A 178 -12.91 -15.63 6.71
CA GLY A 178 -12.69 -16.95 6.12
C GLY A 178 -13.99 -17.62 5.67
N TRP A 179 -15.08 -17.43 6.39
CA TRP A 179 -16.40 -17.91 5.96
C TRP A 179 -16.91 -17.15 4.74
N VAL A 180 -16.87 -15.79 4.78
CA VAL A 180 -17.29 -14.94 3.66
C VAL A 180 -16.47 -15.22 2.41
N PHE A 181 -15.18 -15.44 2.54
CA PHE A 181 -14.29 -15.76 1.42
C PHE A 181 -14.54 -17.17 0.83
N GLY A 182 -15.34 -17.99 1.47
CA GLY A 182 -15.85 -19.25 0.94
C GLY A 182 -17.16 -19.10 0.16
N LEU A 183 -17.79 -17.92 0.19
CA LEU A 183 -19.03 -17.67 -0.52
C LEU A 183 -18.75 -17.30 -1.99
N SER A 184 -19.63 -17.74 -2.87
CA SER A 184 -19.70 -17.32 -4.26
C SER A 184 -21.14 -16.88 -4.56
N ALA A 185 -21.30 -15.77 -5.26
CA ALA A 185 -22.62 -15.34 -5.74
C ALA A 185 -22.75 -15.64 -7.23
N ALA A 186 -23.98 -15.95 -7.65
CA ALA A 186 -24.31 -16.02 -9.07
C ALA A 186 -24.12 -14.63 -9.71
N PRO A 187 -23.69 -14.57 -10.99
CA PRO A 187 -23.56 -13.31 -11.71
C PRO A 187 -24.88 -12.53 -11.72
N LEU A 188 -24.80 -11.24 -11.49
CA LEU A 188 -25.96 -10.34 -11.60
C LEU A 188 -26.27 -10.10 -13.08
N ALA A 189 -27.48 -10.41 -13.52
CA ALA A 189 -27.87 -10.32 -14.92
C ALA A 189 -27.93 -8.86 -15.44
N GLU A 190 -28.45 -7.93 -14.65
CA GLU A 190 -28.57 -6.51 -15.00
C GLU A 190 -28.32 -5.62 -13.76
N PRO A 191 -27.06 -5.37 -13.40
CA PRO A 191 -26.78 -4.57 -12.22
C PRO A 191 -27.16 -3.10 -12.42
N SER A 192 -27.97 -2.55 -11.49
CA SER A 192 -28.37 -1.15 -11.53
C SER A 192 -27.18 -0.20 -11.36
N PRO A 193 -27.29 1.08 -11.79
CA PRO A 193 -26.25 2.09 -11.57
C PRO A 193 -25.81 2.22 -10.11
N ALA A 194 -26.74 2.07 -9.16
CA ALA A 194 -26.44 2.11 -7.74
C ALA A 194 -25.56 0.94 -7.29
N VAL A 195 -25.74 -0.25 -7.88
CA VAL A 195 -24.90 -1.44 -7.63
C VAL A 195 -23.48 -1.19 -8.15
N TRP A 196 -23.31 -0.58 -9.32
CA TRP A 196 -22.00 -0.22 -9.86
C TRP A 196 -21.23 0.73 -8.95
N ILE A 197 -21.90 1.81 -8.45
CA ILE A 197 -21.30 2.78 -7.52
C ILE A 197 -20.98 2.08 -6.19
N GLY A 198 -21.91 1.32 -5.64
CA GLY A 198 -21.71 0.59 -4.39
C GLY A 198 -20.57 -0.43 -4.47
N ALA A 199 -20.49 -1.17 -5.58
CA ALA A 199 -19.42 -2.14 -5.83
C ALA A 199 -18.05 -1.48 -5.97
N GLY A 200 -17.96 -0.33 -6.66
CA GLY A 200 -16.74 0.46 -6.73
C GLY A 200 -16.27 0.91 -5.35
N ALA A 201 -17.20 1.42 -4.53
CA ALA A 201 -16.90 1.83 -3.17
C ALA A 201 -16.46 0.64 -2.29
N ALA A 202 -17.14 -0.49 -2.37
CA ALA A 202 -16.80 -1.69 -1.62
C ALA A 202 -15.44 -2.28 -2.05
N ALA A 203 -15.18 -2.34 -3.36
CA ALA A 203 -13.93 -2.85 -3.91
C ALA A 203 -12.71 -2.03 -3.43
N ILE A 204 -12.78 -0.70 -3.49
CA ILE A 204 -11.66 0.14 -3.05
C ILE A 204 -11.46 0.08 -1.54
N CYS A 205 -12.54 0.03 -0.74
CA CYS A 205 -12.45 -0.16 0.72
C CYS A 205 -11.75 -1.49 1.04
N ALA A 206 -12.07 -2.55 0.31
CA ALA A 206 -11.42 -3.84 0.43
C ALA A 206 -9.92 -3.77 0.05
N MET A 207 -9.57 -3.11 -1.05
CA MET A 207 -8.17 -2.97 -1.48
C MET A 207 -7.31 -2.17 -0.50
N ILE A 208 -7.91 -1.21 0.21
CA ILE A 208 -7.22 -0.47 1.27
C ILE A 208 -6.96 -1.39 2.48
N LEU A 209 -7.84 -2.35 2.78
CA LEU A 209 -7.66 -3.27 3.89
C LEU A 209 -6.68 -4.40 3.53
N PRO A 210 -5.65 -4.66 4.35
CA PRO A 210 -4.79 -5.82 4.13
C PRO A 210 -5.56 -7.14 4.25
N GLY A 211 -5.29 -8.06 3.32
CA GLY A 211 -5.91 -9.38 3.31
C GLY A 211 -7.23 -9.46 2.54
N VAL A 212 -7.71 -8.35 1.96
CA VAL A 212 -8.92 -8.37 1.14
C VAL A 212 -8.61 -7.86 -0.26
N SER A 213 -8.99 -8.61 -1.28
CA SER A 213 -8.84 -8.21 -2.68
C SER A 213 -10.13 -7.57 -3.19
N GLY A 214 -10.03 -6.44 -3.91
CA GLY A 214 -11.18 -5.76 -4.49
C GLY A 214 -11.87 -6.61 -5.56
N SER A 215 -11.09 -7.33 -6.38
CA SER A 215 -11.64 -8.26 -7.37
C SER A 215 -12.44 -9.39 -6.69
N PHE A 216 -11.98 -9.88 -5.56
CA PHE A 216 -12.71 -10.89 -4.80
C PHE A 216 -14.04 -10.34 -4.24
N VAL A 217 -14.07 -9.08 -3.80
CA VAL A 217 -15.33 -8.44 -3.37
C VAL A 217 -16.31 -8.36 -4.53
N LEU A 218 -15.86 -8.04 -5.75
CA LEU A 218 -16.70 -8.06 -6.94
C LEU A 218 -17.25 -9.47 -7.25
N LEU A 219 -16.44 -10.52 -7.03
CA LEU A 219 -16.87 -11.91 -7.16
C LEU A 219 -17.99 -12.25 -6.16
N VAL A 220 -17.79 -11.92 -4.89
CA VAL A 220 -18.80 -12.18 -3.83
C VAL A 220 -20.09 -11.42 -4.06
N ILE A 221 -20.04 -10.24 -4.67
CA ILE A 221 -21.22 -9.45 -5.04
C ILE A 221 -21.87 -9.99 -6.34
N GLY A 222 -21.15 -10.79 -7.14
CA GLY A 222 -21.61 -11.28 -8.45
C GLY A 222 -21.46 -10.27 -9.59
N LEU A 223 -20.65 -9.21 -9.40
CA LEU A 223 -20.43 -8.16 -10.40
C LEU A 223 -19.15 -8.37 -11.22
N TYR A 224 -18.31 -9.33 -10.88
CA TYR A 224 -16.98 -9.46 -11.50
C TYR A 224 -17.03 -9.69 -13.00
N ALA A 225 -17.91 -10.61 -13.49
CA ALA A 225 -18.07 -10.88 -14.92
C ALA A 225 -18.50 -9.61 -15.67
N SER A 226 -19.58 -8.95 -15.20
CA SER A 226 -20.06 -7.70 -15.79
C SER A 226 -19.01 -6.60 -15.81
N PHE A 227 -18.13 -6.54 -14.80
CA PHE A 227 -17.02 -5.58 -14.75
C PHE A 227 -15.96 -5.88 -15.82
N ILE A 228 -15.61 -7.15 -16.02
CA ILE A 228 -14.66 -7.56 -17.07
C ILE A 228 -15.24 -7.30 -18.46
N ASP A 229 -16.53 -7.59 -18.67
CA ASP A 229 -17.22 -7.31 -19.93
C ASP A 229 -17.24 -5.80 -20.22
N ALA A 230 -17.63 -4.98 -19.25
CA ALA A 230 -17.61 -3.52 -19.38
C ALA A 230 -16.20 -2.97 -19.71
N LEU A 231 -15.15 -3.60 -19.17
CA LEU A 231 -13.76 -3.24 -19.47
C LEU A 231 -13.35 -3.63 -20.88
N ALA A 232 -13.73 -4.83 -21.34
CA ALA A 232 -13.45 -5.36 -22.67
C ALA A 232 -14.19 -4.56 -23.77
N GLU A 233 -15.48 -4.25 -23.53
CA GLU A 233 -16.33 -3.47 -24.42
C GLU A 233 -16.09 -1.96 -24.33
N ARG A 234 -15.28 -1.51 -23.35
CA ARG A 234 -15.00 -0.09 -23.08
C ARG A 234 -16.27 0.71 -22.76
N ASP A 235 -17.19 0.14 -22.00
CA ASP A 235 -18.37 0.86 -21.53
C ASP A 235 -17.98 1.92 -20.48
N TRP A 236 -17.61 3.10 -20.99
CA TRP A 236 -17.17 4.21 -20.15
C TRP A 236 -18.25 4.71 -19.17
N ARG A 237 -19.52 4.43 -19.44
CA ARG A 237 -20.62 4.79 -18.55
C ARG A 237 -20.58 3.92 -17.29
N LEU A 238 -20.54 2.60 -17.45
CA LEU A 238 -20.49 1.67 -16.34
C LEU A 238 -19.18 1.79 -15.56
N LEU A 239 -18.05 1.89 -16.27
CA LEU A 239 -16.74 2.13 -15.66
C LEU A 239 -16.67 3.46 -14.93
N GLY A 240 -17.34 4.51 -15.44
CA GLY A 240 -17.45 5.81 -14.79
C GLY A 240 -18.25 5.76 -13.48
N LEU A 241 -19.35 5.02 -13.44
CA LEU A 241 -20.13 4.79 -12.23
C LEU A 241 -19.30 4.04 -11.17
N PHE A 242 -18.60 3.00 -11.59
CA PHE A 242 -17.71 2.24 -10.72
C PHE A 242 -16.58 3.13 -10.17
N ALA A 243 -15.93 3.89 -11.03
CA ALA A 243 -14.86 4.82 -10.63
C ALA A 243 -15.34 5.90 -9.67
N ALA A 244 -16.54 6.46 -9.90
CA ALA A 244 -17.15 7.43 -8.98
C ALA A 244 -17.37 6.81 -7.59
N GLY A 245 -17.90 5.59 -7.54
CA GLY A 245 -18.03 4.83 -6.29
C GLY A 245 -16.68 4.57 -5.62
N ALA A 246 -15.67 4.13 -6.39
CA ALA A 246 -14.33 3.88 -5.88
C ALA A 246 -13.68 5.15 -5.30
N ILE A 247 -13.79 6.29 -5.98
CA ILE A 247 -13.30 7.57 -5.48
C ILE A 247 -14.01 7.94 -4.17
N ALA A 248 -15.34 7.91 -4.14
CA ALA A 248 -16.10 8.22 -2.94
C ALA A 248 -15.74 7.29 -1.77
N GLY A 249 -15.64 5.99 -2.03
CA GLY A 249 -15.23 4.98 -1.05
C GLY A 249 -13.82 5.25 -0.51
N ALA A 250 -12.86 5.52 -1.39
CA ALA A 250 -11.48 5.85 -0.98
C ALA A 250 -11.42 7.09 -0.09
N LEU A 251 -12.14 8.15 -0.45
CA LEU A 251 -12.18 9.40 0.30
C LEU A 251 -12.75 9.21 1.72
N VAL A 252 -13.87 8.53 1.83
CA VAL A 252 -14.53 8.31 3.12
C VAL A 252 -13.75 7.30 3.96
N PHE A 253 -13.40 6.16 3.35
CA PHE A 253 -12.81 5.05 4.09
C PHE A 253 -11.37 5.32 4.55
N SER A 254 -10.52 5.98 3.73
CA SER A 254 -9.17 6.34 4.14
C SER A 254 -9.17 7.29 5.34
N SER A 255 -10.09 8.25 5.35
CA SER A 255 -10.26 9.18 6.48
C SER A 255 -10.75 8.46 7.74
N LEU A 256 -11.70 7.54 7.60
CA LEU A 256 -12.21 6.72 8.71
C LEU A 256 -11.10 5.83 9.28
N LEU A 257 -10.42 5.09 8.41
CA LEU A 257 -9.39 4.14 8.82
C LEU A 257 -8.18 4.83 9.47
N SER A 258 -7.77 6.00 8.96
CA SER A 258 -6.71 6.78 9.58
C SER A 258 -7.10 7.23 11.00
N ARG A 259 -8.33 7.69 11.21
CA ARG A 259 -8.82 8.06 12.55
C ARG A 259 -8.89 6.85 13.49
N LEU A 260 -9.28 5.68 12.98
CA LEU A 260 -9.28 4.45 13.75
C LEU A 260 -7.87 4.01 14.14
N LEU A 261 -6.90 4.12 13.22
CA LEU A 261 -5.50 3.86 13.51
C LEU A 261 -4.92 4.82 14.55
N GLU A 262 -5.30 6.11 14.50
CA GLU A 262 -4.86 7.10 15.49
C GLU A 262 -5.42 6.81 16.91
N ARG A 263 -6.67 6.30 17.00
CA ARG A 263 -7.36 6.12 18.29
C ARG A 263 -7.32 4.70 18.83
N HIS A 264 -7.35 3.71 17.95
CA HIS A 264 -7.54 2.28 18.29
C HIS A 264 -6.58 1.39 17.51
N ARG A 265 -5.30 1.78 17.46
CA ARG A 265 -4.28 1.12 16.64
C ARG A 265 -4.24 -0.40 16.85
N ASP A 266 -4.23 -0.84 18.10
CA ASP A 266 -4.14 -2.28 18.44
C ASP A 266 -5.34 -3.07 17.91
N SER A 267 -6.56 -2.50 18.04
CA SER A 267 -7.78 -3.15 17.52
C SER A 267 -7.77 -3.22 15.98
N VAL A 268 -7.31 -2.15 15.33
CA VAL A 268 -7.20 -2.12 13.86
C VAL A 268 -6.15 -3.14 13.39
N MET A 269 -4.99 -3.22 14.03
CA MET A 269 -3.97 -4.21 13.69
C MET A 269 -4.43 -5.64 13.93
N ALA A 270 -5.15 -5.90 15.03
CA ALA A 270 -5.75 -7.20 15.30
C ALA A 270 -6.81 -7.57 14.25
N THR A 271 -7.63 -6.60 13.83
CA THR A 271 -8.62 -6.78 12.75
C THR A 271 -7.93 -7.09 11.42
N MET A 272 -6.89 -6.33 11.06
CA MET A 272 -6.13 -6.57 9.83
C MET A 272 -5.45 -7.94 9.84
N ALA A 273 -4.85 -8.33 10.97
CA ALA A 273 -4.26 -9.66 11.13
C ALA A 273 -5.34 -10.75 10.95
N GLY A 274 -6.54 -10.54 11.51
CA GLY A 274 -7.68 -11.43 11.34
C GLY A 274 -8.14 -11.53 9.88
N LEU A 275 -8.30 -10.40 9.18
CA LEU A 275 -8.66 -10.38 7.76
C LEU A 275 -7.65 -11.15 6.90
N MET A 276 -6.36 -10.90 7.10
CA MET A 276 -5.29 -11.63 6.41
C MET A 276 -5.31 -13.14 6.76
N LEU A 277 -5.58 -13.49 8.02
CA LEU A 277 -5.73 -14.89 8.40
C LEU A 277 -6.91 -15.55 7.67
N GLY A 278 -8.04 -14.88 7.59
CA GLY A 278 -9.21 -15.36 6.86
C GLY A 278 -8.96 -15.51 5.36
N SER A 279 -8.15 -14.62 4.76
CA SER A 279 -7.82 -14.69 3.33
C SER A 279 -6.96 -15.91 2.95
N LEU A 280 -6.29 -16.56 3.92
CA LEU A 280 -5.57 -17.81 3.67
C LEU A 280 -6.50 -18.92 3.14
N ARG A 281 -7.82 -18.82 3.38
CA ARG A 281 -8.78 -19.73 2.79
C ARG A 281 -8.80 -19.68 1.26
N VAL A 282 -8.73 -18.48 0.69
CA VAL A 282 -8.70 -18.29 -0.77
C VAL A 282 -7.38 -18.81 -1.36
N LEU A 283 -6.31 -18.76 -0.56
CA LEU A 283 -4.98 -19.21 -0.94
C LEU A 283 -4.72 -20.67 -0.57
N TRP A 284 -5.74 -21.41 -0.12
CA TRP A 284 -5.61 -22.83 0.18
C TRP A 284 -5.30 -23.60 -1.10
N PRO A 285 -4.17 -24.37 -1.18
CA PRO A 285 -3.74 -24.94 -2.44
C PRO A 285 -4.68 -26.02 -3.01
N TRP A 286 -5.46 -26.69 -2.16
CA TRP A 286 -6.30 -27.82 -2.57
C TRP A 286 -7.80 -27.52 -2.43
N PRO A 287 -8.63 -27.91 -3.43
CA PRO A 287 -8.37 -28.80 -4.56
C PRO A 287 -7.70 -28.16 -5.78
N ASN A 288 -7.77 -26.86 -5.99
CA ASN A 288 -7.37 -26.25 -7.27
C ASN A 288 -6.50 -24.99 -7.14
N GLY A 289 -5.97 -24.66 -5.95
CA GLY A 289 -5.20 -23.44 -5.73
C GLY A 289 -6.06 -22.18 -5.66
N VAL A 290 -5.50 -21.04 -6.03
CA VAL A 290 -6.15 -19.73 -5.97
C VAL A 290 -7.37 -19.69 -6.89
N GLY A 291 -8.50 -19.21 -6.37
CA GLY A 291 -9.81 -19.18 -7.01
C GLY A 291 -9.77 -18.87 -8.51
N ARG A 292 -10.04 -19.86 -9.34
CA ARG A 292 -10.14 -19.74 -10.79
C ARG A 292 -11.54 -19.28 -11.17
N LEU A 293 -11.58 -18.29 -12.05
CA LEU A 293 -12.78 -18.00 -12.82
C LEU A 293 -12.83 -19.01 -13.97
N ASP A 294 -13.81 -19.89 -13.97
CA ASP A 294 -14.06 -20.67 -15.17
C ASP A 294 -14.48 -19.72 -16.28
N GLY A 295 -13.86 -19.88 -17.47
CA GLY A 295 -14.09 -19.02 -18.64
C GLY A 295 -15.54 -18.99 -19.17
N ALA A 296 -16.47 -19.70 -18.49
CA ALA A 296 -17.90 -19.67 -18.71
C ALA A 296 -18.67 -18.72 -17.76
N GLY A 297 -17.97 -17.84 -17.05
CA GLY A 297 -18.61 -16.66 -16.45
C GLY A 297 -19.32 -16.88 -15.11
N GLY A 298 -18.94 -17.85 -14.27
CA GLY A 298 -19.81 -17.90 -13.13
C GLY A 298 -19.37 -18.56 -11.85
N VAL A 299 -18.39 -19.44 -11.81
CA VAL A 299 -18.08 -20.12 -10.56
C VAL A 299 -16.61 -19.93 -10.21
N VAL A 300 -16.34 -19.33 -9.04
CA VAL A 300 -15.02 -19.35 -8.44
C VAL A 300 -14.72 -20.80 -8.04
N SER A 301 -14.08 -21.57 -8.91
CA SER A 301 -13.48 -22.81 -8.51
C SER A 301 -12.28 -22.49 -7.60
N GLY A 302 -12.17 -23.12 -6.44
CA GLY A 302 -11.00 -22.96 -5.57
C GLY A 302 -11.26 -22.31 -4.21
N THR A 303 -12.52 -22.04 -3.81
CA THR A 303 -12.86 -21.67 -2.44
C THR A 303 -13.17 -22.89 -1.54
N GLY A 304 -13.16 -24.08 -2.11
CA GLY A 304 -13.28 -25.34 -1.37
C GLY A 304 -12.06 -25.61 -0.50
N LEU A 305 -12.27 -26.34 0.59
CA LEU A 305 -11.20 -26.85 1.43
C LEU A 305 -11.17 -28.36 1.27
N ALA A 306 -10.15 -28.88 0.60
CA ALA A 306 -9.89 -30.30 0.52
C ALA A 306 -8.52 -30.63 1.18
N LEU A 307 -8.35 -31.86 1.57
CA LEU A 307 -7.06 -32.36 2.04
C LEU A 307 -6.23 -32.80 0.83
N PRO A 308 -4.92 -32.55 0.84
CA PRO A 308 -4.06 -32.97 -0.27
C PRO A 308 -4.00 -34.47 -0.40
N ALA A 309 -3.94 -34.98 -1.62
CA ALA A 309 -3.66 -36.39 -1.91
C ALA A 309 -2.14 -36.63 -2.00
N GLY A 310 -1.65 -37.62 -1.31
CA GLY A 310 -0.30 -38.20 -1.36
C GLY A 310 0.87 -37.26 -1.72
N GLY A 311 1.35 -37.28 -2.97
CA GLY A 311 2.54 -36.55 -3.40
C GLY A 311 2.36 -35.05 -3.67
N GLU A 312 1.14 -34.52 -3.65
CA GLU A 312 0.82 -33.15 -4.00
C GLU A 312 1.19 -32.12 -2.93
N VAL A 313 1.53 -32.59 -1.72
CA VAL A 313 1.84 -31.73 -0.56
C VAL A 313 3.19 -31.01 -0.67
N VAL A 314 4.20 -31.68 -1.29
CA VAL A 314 5.61 -31.28 -1.16
C VAL A 314 5.88 -29.90 -1.79
N TRP A 315 5.46 -29.67 -3.02
CA TRP A 315 5.77 -28.44 -3.72
C TRP A 315 5.03 -27.21 -3.16
N PRO A 316 3.71 -27.25 -2.92
CA PRO A 316 3.00 -26.11 -2.33
C PRO A 316 3.50 -25.74 -0.94
N THR A 317 3.78 -26.72 -0.08
CA THR A 317 4.30 -26.47 1.27
C THR A 317 5.74 -25.92 1.24
N THR A 318 6.58 -26.44 0.35
CA THR A 318 7.95 -25.92 0.17
C THR A 318 7.90 -24.47 -0.34
N CYS A 319 7.08 -24.17 -1.34
CA CYS A 319 6.89 -22.81 -1.83
C CYS A 319 6.36 -21.89 -0.72
N ALA A 320 5.41 -22.35 0.10
CA ALA A 320 4.90 -21.61 1.24
C ALA A 320 5.99 -21.30 2.26
N ALA A 321 6.78 -22.31 2.66
CA ALA A 321 7.86 -22.14 3.62
C ALA A 321 8.95 -21.18 3.11
N VAL A 322 9.36 -21.32 1.85
CA VAL A 322 10.35 -20.42 1.23
C VAL A 322 9.81 -18.98 1.17
N ALA A 323 8.59 -18.78 0.68
CA ALA A 323 7.98 -17.45 0.60
C ALA A 323 7.81 -16.82 1.99
N PHE A 324 7.40 -17.58 2.99
CA PHE A 324 7.29 -17.15 4.38
C PHE A 324 8.64 -16.65 4.93
N VAL A 325 9.69 -17.46 4.79
CA VAL A 325 11.03 -17.11 5.29
C VAL A 325 11.58 -15.88 4.56
N LEU A 326 11.45 -15.82 3.23
CA LEU A 326 11.90 -14.67 2.43
C LEU A 326 11.15 -13.41 2.82
N ALA A 327 9.82 -13.47 2.97
CA ALA A 327 9.00 -12.34 3.38
C ALA A 327 9.41 -11.80 4.75
N LEU A 328 9.65 -12.69 5.73
CA LEU A 328 10.15 -12.27 7.05
C LEU A 328 11.57 -11.71 7.00
N ALA A 329 12.44 -12.26 6.18
CA ALA A 329 13.81 -11.74 6.02
C ALA A 329 13.79 -10.32 5.45
N VAL A 330 12.96 -10.09 4.42
CA VAL A 330 12.79 -8.78 3.80
C VAL A 330 12.14 -7.78 4.77
N SER A 331 11.12 -8.18 5.52
CA SER A 331 10.49 -7.33 6.54
C SER A 331 11.51 -6.88 7.59
N ARG A 332 12.31 -7.81 8.13
CA ARG A 332 13.38 -7.48 9.10
C ARG A 332 14.46 -6.58 8.52
N ALA A 333 14.81 -6.77 7.24
CA ALA A 333 15.77 -5.91 6.56
C ALA A 333 15.23 -4.48 6.38
N ALA A 334 13.92 -4.35 6.15
CA ALA A 334 13.23 -3.06 6.01
C ALA A 334 13.13 -2.29 7.34
N GLU A 335 13.07 -3.00 8.47
CA GLU A 335 12.98 -2.42 9.82
C GLU A 335 14.33 -1.96 10.39
N ARG A 336 15.46 -2.43 9.83
CA ARG A 336 16.79 -2.04 10.32
C ARG A 336 16.99 -0.54 10.15
N PRO A 337 17.30 0.24 11.25
CA PRO A 337 17.68 1.63 11.12
C PRO A 337 18.89 1.71 10.19
N LYS A 338 18.90 2.67 9.26
CA LYS A 338 20.10 2.97 8.48
C LYS A 338 21.18 3.35 9.48
N ALA A 339 22.10 2.44 9.79
CA ALA A 339 23.30 2.72 10.54
C ALA A 339 24.08 3.80 9.79
N GLY A 340 24.05 5.06 10.25
CA GLY A 340 24.78 6.15 9.59
C GLY A 340 24.23 7.54 9.78
N THR A 341 23.55 7.82 10.90
CA THR A 341 23.37 9.21 11.34
C THR A 341 23.47 9.28 12.87
N GLU A 342 24.57 8.78 13.40
CA GLU A 342 25.03 9.26 14.68
C GLU A 342 25.44 10.73 14.48
N VAL A 343 24.54 11.64 14.82
CA VAL A 343 24.91 13.01 15.20
C VAL A 343 25.83 12.84 16.41
N LYS A 344 27.14 13.01 16.19
CA LYS A 344 28.11 13.10 17.27
C LYS A 344 27.58 14.14 18.28
N PRO A 345 27.30 13.76 19.53
CA PRO A 345 27.08 14.73 20.59
C PRO A 345 28.47 15.26 21.01
N GLY A 346 28.84 16.44 20.55
CA GLY A 346 30.13 17.01 20.95
C GLY A 346 30.57 18.19 20.12
N LEU A 347 29.74 19.25 20.04
CA LEU A 347 30.20 20.57 19.58
C LEU A 347 29.33 21.71 20.17
N LEU A 348 29.00 21.60 21.46
CA LEU A 348 28.45 22.70 22.24
C LEU A 348 29.07 22.70 23.65
N GLU A 349 30.41 22.66 23.72
CA GLU A 349 31.15 23.08 24.89
C GLU A 349 32.46 23.70 24.40
N ALA A 350 32.48 24.99 24.31
CA ALA A 350 33.65 25.81 24.51
C ALA A 350 33.20 27.23 24.93
N PRO A 351 33.91 27.83 25.86
CA PRO A 351 33.45 28.83 26.85
C PRO A 351 33.20 30.22 26.27
#